data_5f2564e46c3fc546f6f1932f98830207
#
_entry.id   5f2564e46c3fc546f6f1932f98830207
#
_cell.length_a   1.000
_cell.length_b   1.000
_cell.length_c   1.000
_cell.angle_alpha   90.00
_cell.angle_beta   90.00
_cell.angle_gamma   90.00
#
_symmetry.space_group_name_H-M   'P 1'
#
loop_
_entity.id
_entity.type
_entity.pdbx_description
1 polymer ?
#
loop_
_entity_poly.entity_id
_entity_poly.type
_entity_poly.pdbx_seq_one_letter_code
_entity_poly.pdbx_strand_id
1 'polypeptide(L)'
;ANLDRFSDASLVTRMTTDVTVMLNAVNAGLRPLVRSPVMLCMGLAMACVLSPRLTIVFLVTTPILAAVLAWIVTKVGPLYGRQQSAVDHLNGRIQESLTAIRAIKAFVRGDYENAQFDTVNTELSDASTETFRYAVLNLPAFQTVMYTAIVCILWFGGKYILCLLYT
;
A
#
# COMPACT_ATOMS: atom_id res chain seq x y z
N ALA A 1 4.06 34.80 23.81
CA ALA A 1 5.53 34.65 23.79
C ALA A 1 6.07 33.50 22.93
N ASN A 2 5.28 32.46 22.58
CA ASN A 2 5.74 31.37 21.70
C ASN A 2 5.21 31.44 20.27
N LEU A 3 4.25 32.30 19.98
CA LEU A 3 3.65 32.48 18.65
C LEU A 3 4.55 33.28 17.69
N ASP A 4 5.40 34.16 18.22
CA ASP A 4 6.29 35.03 17.43
C ASP A 4 7.44 34.26 16.72
N ARG A 5 7.57 32.94 16.97
CA ARG A 5 8.56 32.08 16.31
C ARG A 5 8.08 31.43 15.01
N PHE A 6 6.79 31.53 14.71
CA PHE A 6 6.20 30.94 13.51
C PHE A 6 5.65 32.04 12.62
N SER A 7 5.88 31.95 11.31
CA SER A 7 5.24 32.85 10.37
C SER A 7 3.73 32.57 10.31
N ASP A 8 2.91 33.61 10.23
CA ASP A 8 1.44 33.50 10.16
C ASP A 8 0.99 32.55 9.04
N ALA A 9 1.67 32.58 7.90
CA ALA A 9 1.43 31.68 6.78
C ALA A 9 1.63 30.19 7.14
N SER A 10 2.65 29.85 7.97
CA SER A 10 2.91 28.48 8.39
C SER A 10 1.88 27.97 9.41
N LEU A 11 1.34 28.87 10.24
CA LEU A 11 0.27 28.55 11.19
C LEU A 11 -1.05 28.27 10.46
N VAL A 12 -1.41 29.08 9.47
CA VAL A 12 -2.61 28.86 8.66
C VAL A 12 -2.51 27.54 7.89
N THR A 13 -1.37 27.24 7.28
CA THR A 13 -1.16 25.96 6.57
C THR A 13 -1.29 24.77 7.51
N ARG A 14 -0.73 24.82 8.71
CA ARG A 14 -0.86 23.77 9.72
C ARG A 14 -2.29 23.58 10.21
N MET A 15 -3.04 24.67 10.38
CA MET A 15 -4.42 24.59 10.84
C MET A 15 -5.41 24.11 9.76
N THR A 16 -5.10 24.26 8.49
CA THR A 16 -5.99 23.88 7.38
C THR A 16 -5.54 22.62 6.67
N THR A 17 -4.34 22.60 6.13
CA THR A 17 -3.84 21.50 5.30
C THR A 17 -3.50 20.26 6.14
N ASP A 18 -2.77 20.44 7.25
CA ASP A 18 -2.35 19.33 8.09
C ASP A 18 -3.54 18.64 8.75
N VAL A 19 -4.54 19.44 9.20
CA VAL A 19 -5.79 18.89 9.77
C VAL A 19 -6.57 18.12 8.71
N THR A 20 -6.64 18.61 7.48
CA THR A 20 -7.32 17.93 6.37
C THR A 20 -6.60 16.62 6.02
N VAL A 21 -5.28 16.63 5.97
CA VAL A 21 -4.48 15.41 5.74
C VAL A 21 -4.68 14.39 6.87
N MET A 22 -4.68 14.83 8.14
CA MET A 22 -4.99 13.96 9.29
C MET A 22 -6.40 13.37 9.21
N LEU A 23 -7.40 14.19 8.91
CA LEU A 23 -8.79 13.72 8.75
C LEU A 23 -8.89 12.67 7.63
N ASN A 24 -8.25 12.91 6.50
CA ASN A 24 -8.23 11.96 5.39
C ASN A 24 -7.51 10.66 5.78
N ALA A 25 -6.38 10.74 6.46
CA ALA A 25 -5.64 9.56 6.95
C ALA A 25 -6.48 8.73 7.94
N VAL A 26 -7.14 9.40 8.89
CA VAL A 26 -8.03 8.75 9.86
C VAL A 26 -9.23 8.10 9.15
N ASN A 27 -9.88 8.80 8.23
CA ASN A 27 -11.01 8.25 7.47
C ASN A 27 -10.59 7.07 6.58
N ALA A 28 -9.45 7.19 5.89
CA ALA A 28 -8.92 6.13 5.03
C ALA A 28 -8.47 4.90 5.81
N GLY A 29 -7.95 5.08 7.04
CA GLY A 29 -7.50 3.99 7.91
C GLY A 29 -8.60 3.40 8.79
N LEU A 30 -9.37 4.24 9.47
CA LEU A 30 -10.35 3.79 10.49
C LEU A 30 -11.52 3.02 9.87
N ARG A 31 -12.02 3.49 8.72
CA ARG A 31 -13.17 2.86 8.06
C ARG A 31 -12.89 1.41 7.62
N PRO A 32 -11.78 1.08 6.92
CA PRO A 32 -11.43 -0.31 6.62
C PRO A 32 -11.10 -1.13 7.87
N LEU A 33 -10.41 -0.55 8.87
CA LEU A 33 -10.03 -1.22 10.10
C LEU A 33 -11.23 -1.74 10.91
N VAL A 34 -12.32 -0.98 10.96
CA VAL A 34 -13.53 -1.40 11.66
C VAL A 34 -14.39 -2.31 10.77
N ARG A 35 -14.53 -1.99 9.49
CA ARG A 35 -15.38 -2.74 8.57
C ARG A 35 -14.86 -4.15 8.30
N SER A 36 -13.54 -4.33 8.13
CA SER A 36 -12.97 -5.62 7.72
C SER A 36 -13.15 -6.73 8.75
N PRO A 37 -12.87 -6.55 10.06
CA PRO A 37 -13.10 -7.61 11.05
C PRO A 37 -14.59 -7.91 11.23
N VAL A 38 -15.47 -6.91 11.16
CA VAL A 38 -16.92 -7.13 11.24
C VAL A 38 -17.41 -7.97 10.07
N MET A 39 -17.00 -7.64 8.84
CA MET A 39 -17.32 -8.42 7.65
C MET A 39 -16.77 -9.85 7.72
N LEU A 40 -15.55 -10.03 8.23
CA LEU A 40 -14.94 -11.34 8.39
C LEU A 40 -15.72 -12.20 9.40
N CYS A 41 -16.05 -11.65 10.58
CA CYS A 41 -16.82 -12.36 11.60
C CYS A 41 -18.24 -12.70 11.12
N MET A 42 -18.92 -11.75 10.49
CA MET A 42 -20.27 -11.97 9.93
C MET A 42 -20.24 -13.04 8.82
N GLY A 43 -19.26 -12.97 7.92
CA GLY A 43 -19.11 -13.95 6.84
C GLY A 43 -18.84 -15.35 7.37
N LEU A 44 -17.95 -15.49 8.36
CA LEU A 44 -17.68 -16.79 9.02
C LEU A 44 -18.90 -17.31 9.77
N ALA A 45 -19.59 -16.46 10.52
CA ALA A 45 -20.81 -16.86 11.25
C ALA A 45 -21.88 -17.36 10.28
N MET A 46 -22.11 -16.64 9.18
CA MET A 46 -23.09 -17.03 8.16
C MET A 46 -22.68 -18.36 7.48
N ALA A 47 -21.41 -18.54 7.17
CA ALA A 47 -20.90 -19.78 6.60
C ALA A 47 -21.08 -20.97 7.56
N CYS A 48 -20.85 -20.78 8.86
CA CYS A 48 -21.08 -21.81 9.88
C CYS A 48 -22.54 -22.24 9.98
N VAL A 49 -23.47 -21.26 9.88
CA VAL A 49 -24.92 -21.55 9.93
C VAL A 49 -25.38 -22.32 8.70
N LEU A 50 -24.89 -21.95 7.52
CA LEU A 50 -25.29 -22.56 6.24
C LEU A 50 -24.69 -23.96 6.08
N SER A 51 -23.41 -24.14 6.35
CA SER A 51 -22.73 -25.43 6.20
C SER A 51 -21.41 -25.47 6.98
N PRO A 52 -21.38 -26.06 8.18
CA PRO A 52 -20.18 -26.17 9.01
C PRO A 52 -19.02 -26.88 8.30
N ARG A 53 -19.32 -27.86 7.44
CA ARG A 53 -18.29 -28.59 6.69
C ARG A 53 -17.58 -27.75 5.64
N LEU A 54 -18.32 -26.88 4.93
CA LEU A 54 -17.75 -25.97 3.94
C LEU A 54 -17.01 -24.79 4.59
N THR A 55 -17.39 -24.45 5.83
CA THR A 55 -16.70 -23.40 6.61
C THR A 55 -15.23 -23.73 6.89
N ILE A 56 -14.87 -25.03 6.95
CA ILE A 56 -13.48 -25.46 7.12
C ILE A 56 -12.59 -24.92 5.99
N VAL A 57 -13.12 -24.83 4.76
CA VAL A 57 -12.37 -24.27 3.62
C VAL A 57 -12.01 -22.80 3.90
N PHE A 58 -12.96 -22.01 4.40
CA PHE A 58 -12.70 -20.60 4.77
C PHE A 58 -11.71 -20.49 5.94
N LEU A 59 -11.84 -21.39 6.92
CA LEU A 59 -10.97 -21.40 8.10
C LEU A 59 -9.51 -21.73 7.74
N VAL A 60 -9.28 -22.49 6.69
CA VAL A 60 -7.94 -22.81 6.18
C VAL A 60 -7.43 -21.73 5.22
N THR A 61 -8.28 -21.24 4.30
CA THR A 61 -7.84 -20.25 3.30
C THR A 61 -7.58 -18.87 3.89
N THR A 62 -8.31 -18.46 4.94
CA THR A 62 -8.13 -17.16 5.59
C THR A 62 -6.72 -16.99 6.20
N PRO A 63 -6.18 -17.94 7.02
CA PRO A 63 -4.82 -17.77 7.55
C PRO A 63 -3.75 -17.92 6.46
N ILE A 64 -3.97 -18.72 5.41
CA ILE A 64 -3.06 -18.80 4.27
C ILE A 64 -2.97 -17.43 3.59
N LEU A 65 -4.12 -16.80 3.31
CA LEU A 65 -4.16 -15.46 2.72
C LEU A 65 -3.48 -14.45 3.63
N ALA A 66 -3.76 -14.48 4.93
CA ALA A 66 -3.13 -13.59 5.91
C ALA A 66 -1.60 -13.74 5.93
N ALA A 67 -1.10 -14.99 5.89
CA ALA A 67 0.34 -15.26 5.84
C ALA A 67 1.00 -14.74 4.55
N VAL A 68 0.37 -14.95 3.40
CA VAL A 68 0.86 -14.46 2.10
C VAL A 68 0.90 -12.92 2.09
N LEU A 69 -0.17 -12.27 2.54
CA LEU A 69 -0.23 -10.81 2.61
C LEU A 69 0.79 -10.24 3.61
N ALA A 70 0.93 -10.85 4.79
CA ALA A 70 1.94 -10.45 5.78
C ALA A 70 3.36 -10.56 5.18
N TRP A 71 3.66 -11.63 4.46
CA TRP A 71 4.94 -11.79 3.78
C TRP A 71 5.19 -10.69 2.74
N ILE A 72 4.19 -10.37 1.91
CA ILE A 72 4.29 -9.29 0.91
C ILE A 72 4.54 -7.94 1.62
N VAL A 73 3.75 -7.62 2.65
CA VAL A 73 3.86 -6.34 3.38
C VAL A 73 5.23 -6.18 4.04
N THR A 74 5.78 -7.24 4.64
CA THR A 74 7.12 -7.19 5.25
C THR A 74 8.24 -6.97 4.22
N LYS A 75 8.05 -7.41 2.98
CA LYS A 75 9.00 -7.17 1.89
C LYS A 75 8.84 -5.78 1.28
N VAL A 76 7.62 -5.33 1.09
CA VAL A 76 7.32 -4.04 0.43
C VAL A 76 7.56 -2.85 1.36
N GLY A 77 7.35 -2.99 2.66
CA GLY A 77 7.53 -1.92 3.63
C GLY A 77 8.88 -1.20 3.55
N PRO A 78 10.02 -1.89 3.65
CA PRO A 78 11.33 -1.25 3.54
C PRO A 78 11.61 -0.65 2.16
N LEU A 79 11.02 -1.19 1.09
CA LEU A 79 11.15 -0.64 -0.27
C LEU A 79 10.45 0.71 -0.41
N TYR A 80 9.28 0.89 0.20
CA TYR A 80 8.63 2.20 0.28
C TYR A 80 9.49 3.23 1.01
N GLY A 81 10.22 2.82 2.07
CA GLY A 81 11.16 3.70 2.76
C GLY A 81 12.30 4.16 1.84
N ARG A 82 12.88 3.25 1.05
CA ARG A 82 13.92 3.60 0.06
C ARG A 82 13.38 4.52 -1.04
N GLN A 83 12.20 4.23 -1.56
CA GLN A 83 11.55 5.08 -2.55
C GLN A 83 11.29 6.49 -2.00
N GLN A 84 10.81 6.61 -0.75
CA GLN A 84 10.62 7.92 -0.13
C GLN A 84 11.94 8.68 0.02
N SER A 85 13.01 8.02 0.45
CA SER A 85 14.35 8.65 0.52
C SER A 85 14.84 9.12 -0.86
N ALA A 86 14.59 8.36 -1.91
CA ALA A 86 14.96 8.78 -3.28
C ALA A 86 14.12 9.99 -3.75
N VAL A 87 12.84 10.07 -3.37
CA VAL A 87 12.00 11.27 -3.61
C VAL A 87 12.56 12.49 -2.88
N ASP A 88 12.98 12.32 -1.63
CA ASP A 88 13.54 13.41 -0.83
C ASP A 88 14.88 13.89 -1.41
N HIS A 89 15.76 12.97 -1.89
CA HIS A 89 16.99 13.30 -2.61
C HIS A 89 16.70 14.09 -3.88
N LEU A 90 15.73 13.65 -4.70
CA LEU A 90 15.34 14.35 -5.91
C LEU A 90 14.82 15.76 -5.62
N ASN A 91 13.94 15.90 -4.63
CA ASN A 91 13.41 17.20 -4.21
C ASN A 91 14.51 18.13 -3.69
N GLY A 92 15.44 17.60 -2.89
CA GLY A 92 16.61 18.33 -2.42
C GLY A 92 17.48 18.84 -3.59
N ARG A 93 17.72 17.99 -4.59
CA ARG A 93 18.51 18.35 -5.77
C ARG A 93 17.82 19.42 -6.62
N ILE A 94 16.50 19.32 -6.82
CA ILE A 94 15.73 20.33 -7.53
C ILE A 94 15.81 21.67 -6.79
N GLN A 95 15.65 21.69 -5.48
CA GLN A 95 15.71 22.91 -4.68
C GLN A 95 17.09 23.55 -4.73
N GLU A 96 18.16 22.77 -4.67
CA GLU A 96 19.53 23.22 -4.82
C GLU A 96 19.76 23.86 -6.19
N SER A 97 19.39 23.18 -7.27
CA SER A 97 19.54 23.66 -8.65
C SER A 97 18.72 24.93 -8.90
N LEU A 98 17.49 25.04 -8.36
CA LEU A 98 16.68 26.24 -8.45
C LEU A 98 17.30 27.43 -7.70
N THR A 99 17.86 27.17 -6.53
CA THR A 99 18.54 28.22 -5.73
C THR A 99 19.82 28.71 -6.43
N ALA A 100 20.58 27.79 -7.04
CA ALA A 100 21.84 28.07 -7.72
C ALA A 100 21.67 28.43 -9.21
N ILE A 101 20.45 28.55 -9.74
CA ILE A 101 20.19 28.65 -11.19
C ILE A 101 20.92 29.81 -11.88
N ARG A 102 21.12 30.92 -11.16
CA ARG A 102 21.86 32.07 -11.69
C ARG A 102 23.34 31.74 -11.87
N ALA A 103 23.94 31.05 -10.90
CA ALA A 103 25.32 30.62 -10.95
C ALA A 103 25.54 29.55 -12.04
N ILE A 104 24.62 28.57 -12.14
CA ILE A 104 24.67 27.51 -13.15
C ILE A 104 24.65 28.12 -14.57
N LYS A 105 23.78 29.13 -14.81
CA LYS A 105 23.72 29.85 -16.08
C LYS A 105 24.96 30.70 -16.33
N ALA A 106 25.50 31.38 -15.31
CA ALA A 106 26.69 32.23 -15.44
C ALA A 106 27.96 31.44 -15.78
N PHE A 107 28.08 30.22 -15.24
CA PHE A 107 29.22 29.35 -15.49
C PHE A 107 29.00 28.30 -16.60
N VAL A 108 27.85 28.36 -17.31
CA VAL A 108 27.50 27.43 -18.40
C VAL A 108 27.60 25.95 -17.98
N ARG A 109 27.24 25.64 -16.73
CA ARG A 109 27.32 24.29 -16.16
C ARG A 109 26.01 23.49 -16.28
N GLY A 110 25.17 23.79 -17.25
CA GLY A 110 23.89 23.10 -17.47
C GLY A 110 24.02 21.61 -17.69
N ASP A 111 25.01 21.18 -18.48
CA ASP A 111 25.22 19.76 -18.76
C ASP A 111 25.66 18.95 -17.52
N TYR A 112 26.46 19.55 -16.66
CA TYR A 112 26.86 18.94 -15.39
C TYR A 112 25.65 18.76 -14.45
N GLU A 113 24.79 19.79 -14.35
CA GLU A 113 23.58 19.72 -13.53
C GLU A 113 22.58 18.68 -14.07
N ASN A 114 22.42 18.60 -15.39
CA ASN A 114 21.59 17.60 -16.01
C ASN A 114 22.10 16.18 -15.72
N ALA A 115 23.40 15.94 -15.78
CA ALA A 115 23.98 14.64 -15.46
C ALA A 115 23.77 14.27 -13.98
N GLN A 116 23.87 15.23 -13.08
CA GLN A 116 23.60 15.02 -11.64
C GLN A 116 22.11 14.75 -11.40
N PHE A 117 21.23 15.49 -12.05
CA PHE A 117 19.79 15.26 -11.96
C PHE A 117 19.42 13.87 -12.49
N ASP A 118 19.99 13.46 -13.62
CA ASP A 118 19.72 12.17 -14.23
C ASP A 118 20.15 11.00 -13.32
N THR A 119 21.24 11.17 -12.60
CA THR A 119 21.71 10.19 -11.60
C THR A 119 20.65 9.99 -10.50
N VAL A 120 20.15 11.07 -9.89
CA VAL A 120 19.15 11.01 -8.81
C VAL A 120 17.80 10.55 -9.34
N ASN A 121 17.44 10.94 -10.56
CA ASN A 121 16.22 10.50 -11.22
C ASN A 121 16.25 8.98 -11.51
N THR A 122 17.42 8.46 -11.91
CA THR A 122 17.61 7.02 -12.12
C THR A 122 17.49 6.26 -10.80
N GLU A 123 18.08 6.78 -9.71
CA GLU A 123 17.93 6.20 -8.37
C GLU A 123 16.45 6.10 -7.96
N LEU A 124 15.65 7.14 -8.17
CA LEU A 124 14.22 7.13 -7.91
C LEU A 124 13.48 6.13 -8.81
N SER A 125 13.84 6.08 -10.09
CA SER A 125 13.24 5.16 -11.05
C SER A 125 13.48 3.70 -10.65
N ASP A 126 14.70 3.37 -10.25
CA ASP A 126 15.07 2.02 -9.81
C ASP A 126 14.38 1.65 -8.51
N ALA A 127 14.38 2.52 -7.50
CA ALA A 127 13.68 2.32 -6.24
C ALA A 127 12.17 2.15 -6.44
N SER A 128 11.58 2.94 -7.34
CA SER A 128 10.16 2.85 -7.68
C SER A 128 9.84 1.55 -8.40
N THR A 129 10.65 1.16 -9.37
CA THR A 129 10.47 -0.08 -10.15
C THR A 129 10.56 -1.30 -9.25
N GLU A 130 11.53 -1.33 -8.32
CA GLU A 130 11.67 -2.42 -7.35
C GLU A 130 10.44 -2.48 -6.42
N THR A 131 9.99 -1.36 -5.91
CA THR A 131 8.79 -1.28 -5.05
C THR A 131 7.54 -1.76 -5.79
N PHE A 132 7.31 -1.28 -7.01
CA PHE A 132 6.17 -1.68 -7.83
C PHE A 132 6.20 -3.17 -8.19
N ARG A 133 7.35 -3.73 -8.46
CA ARG A 133 7.50 -5.16 -8.77
C ARG A 133 6.92 -6.06 -7.68
N TYR A 134 7.16 -5.74 -6.41
CA TYR A 134 6.60 -6.47 -5.29
C TYR A 134 5.15 -6.06 -4.98
N ALA A 135 4.82 -4.78 -5.09
CA ALA A 135 3.47 -4.29 -4.82
C ALA A 135 2.42 -4.87 -5.77
N VAL A 136 2.77 -5.02 -7.06
CA VAL A 136 1.87 -5.61 -8.08
C VAL A 136 1.55 -7.08 -7.79
N LEU A 137 2.42 -7.82 -7.09
CA LEU A 137 2.15 -9.22 -6.71
C LEU A 137 0.97 -9.37 -5.74
N ASN A 138 0.58 -8.31 -5.06
CA ASN A 138 -0.52 -8.34 -4.10
C ASN A 138 -1.86 -8.75 -4.75
N LEU A 139 -2.20 -8.17 -5.90
CA LEU A 139 -3.46 -8.47 -6.61
C LEU A 139 -3.52 -9.92 -7.12
N PRO A 140 -2.52 -10.44 -7.87
CA PRO A 140 -2.52 -11.82 -8.31
C PRO A 140 -2.51 -12.83 -7.15
N ALA A 141 -1.78 -12.55 -6.07
CA ALA A 141 -1.75 -13.41 -4.89
C ALA A 141 -3.12 -13.52 -4.24
N PHE A 142 -3.80 -12.38 -4.02
CA PHE A 142 -5.15 -12.35 -3.50
C PHE A 142 -6.14 -13.10 -4.39
N GLN A 143 -6.12 -12.83 -5.70
CA GLN A 143 -7.00 -13.48 -6.66
C GLN A 143 -6.79 -14.99 -6.73
N THR A 144 -5.54 -15.45 -6.71
CA THR A 144 -5.21 -16.87 -6.76
C THR A 144 -5.77 -17.60 -5.55
N VAL A 145 -5.58 -17.08 -4.33
CA VAL A 145 -6.13 -17.68 -3.10
C VAL A 145 -7.66 -17.67 -3.14
N MET A 146 -8.26 -16.57 -3.56
CA MET A 146 -9.72 -16.42 -3.65
C MET A 146 -10.33 -17.43 -4.64
N TYR A 147 -9.79 -17.53 -5.86
CA TYR A 147 -10.31 -18.48 -6.85
C TYR A 147 -10.06 -19.91 -6.46
N THR A 148 -8.94 -20.23 -5.84
CA THR A 148 -8.67 -21.55 -5.28
C THR A 148 -9.71 -21.92 -4.22
N ALA A 149 -10.04 -20.99 -3.32
CA ALA A 149 -11.09 -21.22 -2.33
C ALA A 149 -12.46 -21.47 -2.97
N ILE A 150 -12.83 -20.69 -4.00
CA ILE A 150 -14.09 -20.88 -4.73
C ILE A 150 -14.13 -22.29 -5.39
N VAL A 151 -13.07 -22.68 -6.07
CA VAL A 151 -12.98 -24.02 -6.71
C VAL A 151 -13.09 -25.13 -5.67
N CYS A 152 -12.42 -25.00 -4.53
CA CYS A 152 -12.52 -25.96 -3.43
C CYS A 152 -13.95 -26.07 -2.90
N ILE A 153 -14.63 -24.94 -2.69
CA ILE A 153 -16.01 -24.92 -2.20
C ILE A 153 -16.94 -25.59 -3.20
N LEU A 154 -16.81 -25.28 -4.49
CA LEU A 154 -17.63 -25.90 -5.55
C LEU A 154 -17.37 -27.40 -5.65
N TRP A 155 -16.11 -27.83 -5.57
CA TRP A 155 -15.73 -29.24 -5.62
C TRP A 155 -16.26 -30.03 -4.42
N PHE A 156 -15.99 -29.57 -3.22
CA PHE A 156 -16.46 -30.26 -1.99
C PHE A 156 -17.97 -30.14 -1.82
N GLY A 157 -18.57 -28.98 -2.16
CA GLY A 157 -20.01 -28.77 -2.14
C GLY A 157 -20.74 -29.67 -3.15
N GLY A 158 -20.22 -29.78 -4.37
CA GLY A 158 -20.77 -30.68 -5.40
C GLY A 158 -20.69 -32.13 -4.98
N LYS A 159 -19.58 -32.62 -4.45
CA LYS A 159 -19.46 -33.97 -3.90
C LYS A 159 -20.45 -34.24 -2.76
N TYR A 160 -20.66 -33.23 -1.90
CA TYR A 160 -21.59 -33.36 -0.78
C TYR A 160 -23.04 -33.50 -1.24
N ILE A 161 -23.45 -32.70 -2.24
CA ILE A 161 -24.79 -32.77 -2.82
C ILE A 161 -25.03 -34.11 -3.52
N LEU A 162 -24.06 -34.56 -4.31
CA LEU A 162 -24.14 -35.86 -4.97
C LEU A 162 -24.25 -37.00 -3.95
N CYS A 163 -23.46 -37.01 -2.88
CA CYS A 163 -23.53 -38.00 -1.85
C CYS A 163 -24.89 -37.99 -1.12
N LEU A 164 -25.50 -36.82 -0.92
CA LEU A 164 -26.80 -36.70 -0.29
C LEU A 164 -27.96 -37.14 -1.21
N LEU A 165 -27.79 -37.00 -2.53
CA LEU A 165 -28.80 -37.37 -3.53
C LEU A 165 -28.84 -38.88 -3.78
N TYR A 166 -27.72 -39.60 -3.49
CA TYR A 166 -27.61 -41.05 -3.69
C TYR A 166 -27.88 -41.87 -2.43
N THR A 167 -28.14 -41.20 -1.29
CA THR A 167 -28.57 -41.87 -0.04
C THR A 167 -30.00 -41.57 0.27
#